data_dc924400ba04ad90875eb8f8a56b2f4a
#
_entry.id   dc924400ba04ad90875eb8f8a56b2f4a
#
_cell.length_a   1.000
_cell.length_b   1.000
_cell.length_c   1.000
_cell.angle_alpha   90.00
_cell.angle_beta   90.00
_cell.angle_gamma   90.00
#
_symmetry.space_group_name_H-M   'P 1'
#
loop_
_entity.id
_entity.type
_entity.pdbx_description
1 polymer ?
#
loop_
_entity_poly.entity_id
_entity_poly.type
_entity_poly.pdbx_seq_one_letter_code
_entity_poly.pdbx_strand_id
1 'polypeptide(L)'
;VLKPVPSAAAILRLRRPRVLSAQDIRMSSFDQFGLDPRILSAIERMGYTQPTPIQEKAIPVVLMGGDVMGAAQTGTGKTAGYGLPLIARILPKANTSMSPARHPVRALILAPTRELADQVSDNLVKYCADTPLRAGVVYGGVDIRPQADMLRRGVEILTATPGRLLDHVQQRSVNLSQVEIVVLDEADRMLDMGFLPDISRILQLLPQHRQSLLFSATFSPEIKKLAKSFLKDNPTVIEVARENSTAETVTQELFAVNDREKTDVLIDMLKTRGPEGTPLTQVLVFVNAKITCRRLARTLERVGINADAIHGDKTQEERQVALEGFKNGAIHVLVATDVAARGLDIKELPFVINYDVPYSAEDYVHRIGRTGRAGAKGVATMLATSEDKRLVEAIEALTKQTFKPISISPMPRTRRGSGVPYRRDDRSSYAERVDTPEDERLARERARAYMPPAQRHRDPIFDMPYLENPRATSSAQKADAPVFLERQEKRRPVAALLGGRGR
;
A
#
# COMPACT_ATOMS: atom_id res chain seq x y z
N VAL A 1 18.33 66.60 -38.58
CA VAL A 1 17.14 65.79 -38.97
C VAL A 1 16.99 64.66 -37.99
N LEU A 2 16.17 64.91 -36.94
CA LEU A 2 15.83 63.94 -35.87
C LEU A 2 14.69 63.05 -36.39
N LYS A 3 14.87 61.70 -36.35
CA LYS A 3 13.79 60.74 -36.61
C LYS A 3 12.85 60.68 -35.41
N PRO A 4 11.53 60.61 -35.61
CA PRO A 4 10.60 60.54 -34.50
C PRO A 4 10.61 59.18 -33.81
N VAL A 5 10.54 59.22 -32.47
CA VAL A 5 10.41 58.05 -31.56
C VAL A 5 8.96 57.52 -31.67
N PRO A 6 8.73 56.24 -31.87
CA PRO A 6 7.35 55.72 -31.93
C PRO A 6 6.67 55.77 -30.54
N SER A 7 5.45 56.22 -30.52
CA SER A 7 4.56 56.39 -29.40
C SER A 7 4.31 55.04 -28.64
N ALA A 8 4.30 55.12 -27.31
CA ALA A 8 4.06 54.02 -26.39
C ALA A 8 2.64 53.37 -26.47
N ALA A 9 1.80 53.79 -27.42
CA ALA A 9 0.41 53.31 -27.62
C ALA A 9 0.31 52.02 -28.46
N ALA A 10 1.40 51.45 -28.97
CA ALA A 10 1.37 50.31 -29.87
C ALA A 10 1.70 48.94 -29.20
N ILE A 11 1.93 48.88 -27.88
CA ILE A 11 2.41 47.65 -27.23
C ILE A 11 1.33 46.98 -26.36
N LEU A 12 0.13 47.49 -26.22
CA LEU A 12 -0.97 46.83 -25.47
C LEU A 12 -2.06 46.27 -26.40
N ARG A 13 -1.68 45.38 -27.31
CA ARG A 13 -2.67 44.43 -27.83
C ARG A 13 -2.63 43.18 -26.87
N LEU A 14 -3.37 43.31 -25.77
CA LEU A 14 -3.78 42.17 -24.95
C LEU A 14 -4.37 41.10 -25.88
N ARG A 15 -3.63 39.99 -26.07
CA ARG A 15 -4.20 38.77 -26.65
C ARG A 15 -5.38 38.39 -25.78
N ARG A 16 -6.60 38.54 -26.30
CA ARG A 16 -7.81 37.97 -25.70
C ARG A 16 -7.53 36.48 -25.43
N PRO A 17 -7.88 35.95 -24.25
CA PRO A 17 -7.78 34.52 -24.01
C PRO A 17 -8.64 33.83 -25.09
N ARG A 18 -7.98 32.98 -25.88
CA ARG A 18 -8.65 32.14 -26.87
C ARG A 18 -9.52 31.18 -26.08
N VAL A 19 -10.84 31.36 -26.16
CA VAL A 19 -11.79 30.36 -25.66
C VAL A 19 -11.54 29.12 -26.52
N LEU A 20 -10.91 28.10 -25.94
CA LEU A 20 -10.70 26.81 -26.59
C LEU A 20 -12.09 26.20 -26.85
N SER A 21 -12.42 25.96 -28.07
CA SER A 21 -13.64 25.25 -28.46
C SER A 21 -13.52 23.79 -28.01
N ALA A 22 -14.65 23.14 -27.76
CA ALA A 22 -14.69 21.72 -27.37
C ALA A 22 -14.02 20.75 -28.37
N GLN A 23 -13.61 21.24 -29.54
CA GLN A 23 -12.89 20.50 -30.58
C GLN A 23 -11.38 20.65 -30.52
N ASP A 24 -10.82 21.53 -29.65
CA ASP A 24 -9.38 21.69 -29.43
C ASP A 24 -8.82 20.79 -28.32
N ILE A 25 -9.56 19.82 -27.85
CA ILE A 25 -9.03 18.71 -26.99
C ILE A 25 -8.25 17.78 -27.94
N ARG A 26 -7.12 18.26 -28.44
CA ARG A 26 -6.09 17.41 -29.02
C ARG A 26 -5.54 16.56 -27.86
N MET A 27 -5.75 15.28 -27.98
CA MET A 27 -5.21 14.28 -27.10
C MET A 27 -3.68 14.49 -27.03
N SER A 28 -3.22 14.93 -25.87
CA SER A 28 -1.81 15.25 -25.69
C SER A 28 -0.98 13.98 -25.62
N SER A 29 0.03 13.85 -26.48
CA SER A 29 0.99 12.76 -26.37
C SER A 29 2.02 13.03 -25.25
N PHE A 30 2.73 12.01 -24.80
CA PHE A 30 3.82 12.18 -23.81
C PHE A 30 5.00 13.03 -24.33
N ASP A 31 5.12 13.19 -25.64
CA ASP A 31 6.16 14.01 -26.30
C ASP A 31 6.16 15.47 -25.82
N GLN A 32 5.00 16.01 -25.49
CA GLN A 32 4.85 17.39 -25.01
C GLN A 32 5.59 17.68 -23.70
N PHE A 33 5.91 16.64 -22.89
CA PHE A 33 6.60 16.82 -21.61
C PHE A 33 8.10 16.99 -21.75
N GLY A 34 8.69 16.79 -22.93
CA GLY A 34 10.14 16.89 -23.15
C GLY A 34 10.91 15.80 -22.38
N LEU A 35 10.33 14.63 -22.22
CA LEU A 35 11.01 13.48 -21.59
C LEU A 35 12.14 12.97 -22.50
N ASP A 36 13.16 12.37 -21.88
CA ASP A 36 14.27 11.73 -22.61
C ASP A 36 13.72 10.66 -23.57
N PRO A 37 14.24 10.55 -24.82
CA PRO A 37 13.78 9.56 -25.79
C PRO A 37 13.80 8.11 -25.28
N ARG A 38 14.71 7.77 -24.37
CA ARG A 38 14.77 6.45 -23.75
C ARG A 38 13.56 6.16 -22.85
N ILE A 39 13.06 7.19 -22.15
CA ILE A 39 11.84 7.08 -21.35
C ILE A 39 10.63 6.98 -22.28
N LEU A 40 10.56 7.77 -23.33
CA LEU A 40 9.47 7.73 -24.32
C LEU A 40 9.38 6.35 -24.98
N SER A 41 10.52 5.77 -25.40
CA SER A 41 10.56 4.41 -25.94
C SER A 41 10.04 3.35 -24.96
N ALA A 42 10.35 3.49 -23.66
CA ALA A 42 9.85 2.58 -22.63
C ALA A 42 8.32 2.66 -22.46
N ILE A 43 7.76 3.87 -22.43
CA ILE A 43 6.30 4.07 -22.31
C ILE A 43 5.54 3.58 -23.56
N GLU A 44 6.11 3.78 -24.74
CA GLU A 44 5.53 3.29 -25.99
C GLU A 44 5.43 1.75 -25.99
N ARG A 45 6.51 1.05 -25.58
CA ARG A 45 6.49 -0.43 -25.41
C ARG A 45 5.45 -0.92 -24.40
N MET A 46 5.11 -0.09 -23.42
CA MET A 46 4.06 -0.39 -22.44
C MET A 46 2.66 -0.06 -22.95
N GLY A 47 2.52 0.45 -24.18
CA GLY A 47 1.24 0.78 -24.79
C GLY A 47 0.60 2.08 -24.27
N TYR A 48 1.39 2.98 -23.65
CA TYR A 48 0.89 4.26 -23.18
C TYR A 48 0.78 5.22 -24.36
N THR A 49 -0.44 5.51 -24.78
CA THR A 49 -0.71 6.39 -25.92
C THR A 49 -0.97 7.83 -25.48
N GLN A 50 -1.57 8.01 -24.30
CA GLN A 50 -2.01 9.30 -23.80
C GLN A 50 -1.83 9.41 -22.29
N PRO A 51 -1.41 10.60 -21.80
CA PRO A 51 -1.33 10.84 -20.37
C PRO A 51 -2.73 10.94 -19.75
N THR A 52 -2.86 10.37 -18.58
CA THR A 52 -4.06 10.52 -17.75
C THR A 52 -4.11 11.92 -17.12
N PRO A 53 -5.27 12.40 -16.63
CA PRO A 53 -5.39 13.73 -16.03
C PRO A 53 -4.42 13.99 -14.85
N ILE A 54 -4.07 12.97 -14.07
CA ILE A 54 -3.07 13.12 -13.01
C ILE A 54 -1.66 13.26 -13.58
N GLN A 55 -1.34 12.54 -14.66
CA GLN A 55 -0.06 12.61 -15.35
C GLN A 55 0.14 13.97 -16.01
N GLU A 56 -0.88 14.48 -16.73
CA GLU A 56 -0.83 15.80 -17.36
C GLU A 56 -0.49 16.91 -16.39
N LYS A 57 -1.07 16.86 -15.19
CA LYS A 57 -0.85 17.88 -14.15
C LYS A 57 0.43 17.67 -13.36
N ALA A 58 0.79 16.42 -13.02
CA ALA A 58 1.91 16.12 -12.13
C ALA A 58 3.25 16.16 -12.86
N ILE A 59 3.35 15.58 -14.08
CA ILE A 59 4.63 15.46 -14.79
C ILE A 59 5.35 16.82 -14.93
N PRO A 60 4.71 17.90 -15.41
CA PRO A 60 5.38 19.17 -15.56
C PRO A 60 5.90 19.75 -14.24
N VAL A 61 5.10 19.66 -13.17
CA VAL A 61 5.47 20.19 -11.85
C VAL A 61 6.66 19.43 -11.27
N VAL A 62 6.65 18.09 -11.38
CA VAL A 62 7.75 17.25 -10.87
C VAL A 62 9.03 17.50 -11.67
N LEU A 63 8.96 17.66 -13.00
CA LEU A 63 10.11 18.00 -13.85
C LEU A 63 10.76 19.34 -13.44
N MET A 64 9.94 20.33 -13.09
CA MET A 64 10.43 21.64 -12.61
C MET A 64 11.00 21.60 -11.18
N GLY A 65 10.89 20.49 -10.46
CA GLY A 65 11.39 20.35 -9.09
C GLY A 65 10.45 20.85 -8.01
N GLY A 66 9.20 21.13 -8.36
CA GLY A 66 8.15 21.51 -7.40
C GLY A 66 7.68 20.33 -6.55
N ASP A 67 7.33 20.62 -5.30
CA ASP A 67 6.68 19.64 -4.43
C ASP A 67 5.21 19.48 -4.85
N VAL A 68 4.70 18.26 -4.76
CA VAL A 68 3.34 17.92 -5.19
C VAL A 68 2.56 17.26 -4.06
N MET A 69 1.32 17.68 -3.89
CA MET A 69 0.30 16.99 -3.10
C MET A 69 -0.82 16.54 -4.05
N GLY A 70 -0.81 15.27 -4.44
CA GLY A 70 -1.71 14.71 -5.44
C GLY A 70 -2.84 13.89 -4.83
N ALA A 71 -4.11 14.29 -5.07
CA ALA A 71 -5.28 13.46 -4.78
C ALA A 71 -5.68 12.68 -6.02
N ALA A 72 -5.48 11.37 -5.99
CA ALA A 72 -5.90 10.49 -7.07
C ALA A 72 -6.07 9.05 -6.57
N GLN A 73 -7.09 8.38 -7.06
CA GLN A 73 -7.38 6.99 -6.70
C GLN A 73 -6.33 6.02 -7.26
N THR A 74 -6.26 4.79 -6.72
CA THR A 74 -5.45 3.72 -7.27
C THR A 74 -5.93 3.39 -8.69
N GLY A 75 -4.98 3.22 -9.62
CA GLY A 75 -5.30 2.89 -11.02
C GLY A 75 -5.47 4.09 -11.95
N THR A 76 -5.37 5.34 -11.47
CA THR A 76 -5.42 6.55 -12.29
C THR A 76 -4.09 6.87 -13.02
N GLY A 77 -3.06 6.03 -12.86
CA GLY A 77 -1.76 6.25 -13.48
C GLY A 77 -0.79 7.10 -12.64
N LYS A 78 -1.00 7.23 -11.31
CA LYS A 78 -0.11 7.97 -10.40
C LYS A 78 1.35 7.57 -10.54
N THR A 79 1.64 6.28 -10.62
CA THR A 79 3.03 5.76 -10.70
C THR A 79 3.80 6.36 -11.89
N ALA A 80 3.19 6.44 -13.06
CA ALA A 80 3.81 7.13 -14.20
C ALA A 80 3.84 8.65 -13.99
N GLY A 81 2.82 9.22 -13.33
CA GLY A 81 2.76 10.65 -13.04
C GLY A 81 3.93 11.18 -12.21
N TYR A 82 4.46 10.37 -11.28
CA TYR A 82 5.67 10.72 -10.53
C TYR A 82 6.93 9.99 -11.02
N GLY A 83 6.82 8.74 -11.50
CA GLY A 83 7.94 7.90 -11.87
C GLY A 83 8.67 8.40 -13.12
N LEU A 84 7.96 8.76 -14.18
CA LEU A 84 8.55 9.24 -15.43
C LEU A 84 9.39 10.53 -15.22
N PRO A 85 8.83 11.60 -14.59
CA PRO A 85 9.59 12.80 -14.35
C PRO A 85 10.70 12.62 -13.30
N LEU A 86 10.51 11.73 -12.30
CA LEU A 86 11.54 11.37 -11.35
C LEU A 86 12.75 10.75 -12.05
N ILE A 87 12.53 9.78 -12.95
CA ILE A 87 13.60 9.17 -13.76
C ILE A 87 14.29 10.24 -14.62
N ALA A 88 13.53 11.09 -15.31
CA ALA A 88 14.08 12.16 -16.15
C ALA A 88 15.00 13.11 -15.35
N ARG A 89 14.66 13.43 -14.10
CA ARG A 89 15.43 14.32 -13.23
C ARG A 89 16.75 13.72 -12.73
N ILE A 90 16.79 12.41 -12.45
CA ILE A 90 18.01 11.75 -11.95
C ILE A 90 18.88 11.20 -13.09
N LEU A 91 18.31 11.03 -14.29
CA LEU A 91 18.99 10.48 -15.47
C LEU A 91 20.29 11.21 -15.84
N PRO A 92 20.42 12.55 -15.78
CA PRO A 92 21.69 13.23 -16.04
C PRO A 92 22.85 12.83 -15.12
N LYS A 93 22.53 12.23 -13.94
CA LYS A 93 23.51 11.73 -12.97
C LYS A 93 23.73 10.21 -13.06
N ALA A 94 23.08 9.55 -14.03
CA ALA A 94 23.20 8.11 -14.23
C ALA A 94 24.63 7.72 -14.59
N ASN A 95 25.04 6.53 -14.16
CA ASN A 95 26.42 6.06 -14.35
C ASN A 95 26.39 4.59 -14.83
N THR A 96 27.29 4.25 -15.73
CA THR A 96 27.44 2.89 -16.26
C THR A 96 28.52 2.09 -15.52
N SER A 97 29.17 2.66 -14.51
CA SER A 97 30.19 1.99 -13.70
C SER A 97 29.63 0.75 -13.02
N MET A 98 30.48 -0.26 -12.83
CA MET A 98 30.14 -1.41 -11.99
C MET A 98 30.30 -1.15 -10.49
N SER A 99 30.91 -0.01 -10.12
CA SER A 99 31.18 0.33 -8.72
C SER A 99 29.89 0.72 -7.98
N PRO A 100 29.52 0.04 -6.88
CA PRO A 100 28.34 0.38 -6.08
C PRO A 100 28.32 1.83 -5.58
N ALA A 101 29.47 2.40 -5.29
CA ALA A 101 29.61 3.78 -4.82
C ALA A 101 29.13 4.84 -5.84
N ARG A 102 28.99 4.45 -7.11
CA ARG A 102 28.47 5.29 -8.19
C ARG A 102 26.97 5.22 -8.37
N HIS A 103 26.30 4.34 -7.62
CA HIS A 103 24.86 4.08 -7.68
C HIS A 103 24.20 4.32 -6.29
N PRO A 104 24.30 5.52 -5.72
CA PRO A 104 23.63 5.84 -4.46
C PRO A 104 22.13 5.98 -4.68
N VAL A 105 21.34 5.76 -3.62
CA VAL A 105 19.90 6.02 -3.66
C VAL A 105 19.65 7.52 -3.84
N ARG A 106 19.06 7.90 -4.98
CA ARG A 106 18.70 9.28 -5.34
C ARG A 106 17.19 9.52 -5.26
N ALA A 107 16.43 8.48 -5.51
CA ALA A 107 14.97 8.52 -5.41
C ALA A 107 14.48 7.43 -4.47
N LEU A 108 13.65 7.82 -3.51
CA LEU A 108 13.03 6.93 -2.55
C LEU A 108 11.51 7.00 -2.68
N ILE A 109 10.87 5.85 -2.86
CA ILE A 109 9.42 5.72 -2.89
C ILE A 109 8.99 4.89 -1.70
N LEU A 110 8.10 5.41 -0.86
CA LEU A 110 7.49 4.68 0.24
C LEU A 110 6.09 4.22 -0.15
N ALA A 111 5.82 2.94 0.06
CA ALA A 111 4.55 2.29 -0.21
C ALA A 111 4.06 1.52 1.03
N PRO A 112 2.73 1.47 1.31
CA PRO A 112 2.19 0.85 2.53
C PRO A 112 2.32 -0.67 2.57
N THR A 113 2.26 -1.34 1.42
CA THR A 113 2.23 -2.81 1.33
C THR A 113 3.32 -3.33 0.41
N ARG A 114 3.66 -4.61 0.59
CA ARG A 114 4.66 -5.33 -0.23
C ARG A 114 4.24 -5.36 -1.68
N GLU A 115 2.99 -5.72 -1.92
CA GLU A 115 2.42 -5.87 -3.25
C GLU A 115 2.44 -4.54 -4.03
N LEU A 116 2.12 -3.44 -3.35
CA LEU A 116 2.22 -2.12 -3.98
C LEU A 116 3.68 -1.73 -4.22
N ALA A 117 4.58 -2.03 -3.28
CA ALA A 117 6.00 -1.76 -3.44
C ALA A 117 6.58 -2.53 -4.65
N ASP A 118 6.24 -3.81 -4.80
CA ASP A 118 6.61 -4.62 -5.97
C ASP A 118 6.04 -4.04 -7.26
N GLN A 119 4.74 -3.75 -7.29
CA GLN A 119 4.08 -3.16 -8.46
C GLN A 119 4.70 -1.83 -8.88
N VAL A 120 4.99 -0.96 -7.94
CA VAL A 120 5.65 0.33 -8.20
C VAL A 120 7.06 0.09 -8.74
N SER A 121 7.83 -0.79 -8.10
CA SER A 121 9.19 -1.13 -8.53
C SER A 121 9.21 -1.72 -9.94
N ASP A 122 8.32 -2.66 -10.24
CA ASP A 122 8.21 -3.28 -11.58
C ASP A 122 7.92 -2.24 -12.67
N ASN A 123 7.06 -1.27 -12.38
CA ASN A 123 6.80 -0.18 -13.31
C ASN A 123 8.05 0.70 -13.49
N LEU A 124 8.74 1.06 -12.40
CA LEU A 124 9.95 1.87 -12.46
C LEU A 124 11.09 1.16 -13.22
N VAL A 125 11.26 -0.16 -13.03
CA VAL A 125 12.18 -1.00 -13.82
C VAL A 125 11.86 -0.91 -15.31
N LYS A 126 10.58 -1.02 -15.68
CA LYS A 126 10.15 -0.90 -17.08
C LYS A 126 10.37 0.50 -17.63
N TYR A 127 10.09 1.57 -16.86
CA TYR A 127 10.30 2.96 -17.29
C TYR A 127 11.79 3.31 -17.51
N CYS A 128 12.71 2.72 -16.74
CA CYS A 128 14.15 2.96 -16.88
C CYS A 128 14.92 1.90 -17.66
N ALA A 129 14.22 0.97 -18.35
CA ALA A 129 14.83 -0.19 -19.02
C ALA A 129 15.93 0.18 -20.04
N ASP A 130 15.78 1.32 -20.73
CA ASP A 130 16.79 1.80 -21.72
C ASP A 130 17.79 2.79 -21.13
N THR A 131 17.81 2.92 -19.80
CA THR A 131 18.71 3.84 -19.09
C THR A 131 19.72 3.08 -18.23
N PRO A 132 20.84 3.69 -17.83
CA PRO A 132 21.78 3.06 -16.89
C PRO A 132 21.29 3.03 -15.43
N LEU A 133 20.11 3.59 -15.13
CA LEU A 133 19.57 3.65 -13.78
C LEU A 133 19.11 2.27 -13.31
N ARG A 134 19.35 1.99 -12.04
CA ARG A 134 18.97 0.75 -11.38
C ARG A 134 17.83 1.03 -10.42
N ALA A 135 16.75 0.27 -10.55
CA ALA A 135 15.62 0.29 -9.61
C ALA A 135 15.60 -0.99 -8.79
N GLY A 136 15.17 -0.90 -7.55
CA GLY A 136 15.04 -2.04 -6.64
C GLY A 136 14.01 -1.81 -5.58
N VAL A 137 13.62 -2.90 -4.89
CA VAL A 137 12.57 -2.90 -3.89
C VAL A 137 13.00 -3.62 -2.61
N VAL A 138 12.54 -3.10 -1.46
CA VAL A 138 12.72 -3.72 -0.15
C VAL A 138 11.40 -3.72 0.64
N TYR A 139 11.02 -4.87 1.18
CA TYR A 139 9.82 -5.02 2.00
C TYR A 139 9.94 -6.15 3.01
N GLY A 140 9.15 -6.09 4.07
CA GLY A 140 9.17 -7.05 5.16
C GLY A 140 8.56 -8.42 4.82
N GLY A 141 8.80 -9.43 5.67
CA GLY A 141 8.18 -10.75 5.60
C GLY A 141 8.81 -11.72 4.59
N VAL A 142 9.97 -11.36 4.05
CA VAL A 142 10.87 -12.20 3.27
C VAL A 142 12.29 -12.07 3.82
N ASP A 143 13.22 -12.94 3.40
CA ASP A 143 14.62 -12.85 3.84
C ASP A 143 15.21 -11.48 3.48
N ILE A 144 15.90 -10.88 4.44
CA ILE A 144 16.53 -9.57 4.30
C ILE A 144 17.83 -9.63 3.49
N ARG A 145 18.51 -10.76 3.47
CA ARG A 145 19.83 -10.93 2.86
C ARG A 145 19.87 -10.64 1.36
N PRO A 146 18.98 -11.20 0.51
CA PRO A 146 18.95 -10.87 -0.91
C PRO A 146 18.72 -9.38 -1.17
N GLN A 147 17.89 -8.72 -0.34
CA GLN A 147 17.64 -7.29 -0.44
C GLN A 147 18.89 -6.49 -0.04
N ALA A 148 19.61 -6.89 1.02
CA ALA A 148 20.86 -6.26 1.41
C ALA A 148 21.93 -6.40 0.31
N ASP A 149 21.99 -7.55 -0.36
CA ASP A 149 22.95 -7.77 -1.46
C ASP A 149 22.59 -6.93 -2.70
N MET A 150 21.31 -6.74 -2.99
CA MET A 150 20.84 -5.84 -4.04
C MET A 150 21.24 -4.38 -3.71
N LEU A 151 21.00 -3.93 -2.47
CA LEU A 151 21.39 -2.58 -2.02
C LEU A 151 22.90 -2.36 -2.06
N ARG A 152 23.71 -3.37 -1.68
CA ARG A 152 25.18 -3.30 -1.77
C ARG A 152 25.69 -3.18 -3.21
N ARG A 153 24.97 -3.73 -4.19
CA ARG A 153 25.31 -3.54 -5.63
C ARG A 153 25.00 -2.13 -6.13
N GLY A 154 24.23 -1.37 -5.37
CA GLY A 154 23.83 0.00 -5.67
C GLY A 154 22.56 0.06 -6.53
N VAL A 155 21.66 0.95 -6.13
CA VAL A 155 20.41 1.27 -6.83
C VAL A 155 20.14 2.77 -6.67
N GLU A 156 19.75 3.45 -7.74
CA GLU A 156 19.41 4.86 -7.71
C GLU A 156 17.94 5.09 -7.32
N ILE A 157 17.07 4.14 -7.65
CA ILE A 157 15.64 4.24 -7.38
C ILE A 157 15.26 3.10 -6.43
N LEU A 158 14.90 3.45 -5.22
CA LEU A 158 14.52 2.49 -4.18
C LEU A 158 13.05 2.63 -3.82
N THR A 159 12.29 1.56 -4.03
CA THR A 159 10.93 1.45 -3.49
C THR A 159 10.97 0.65 -2.19
N ALA A 160 10.25 1.07 -1.16
CA ALA A 160 10.34 0.44 0.14
C ALA A 160 9.02 0.48 0.93
N THR A 161 8.80 -0.55 1.74
CA THR A 161 7.87 -0.43 2.87
C THR A 161 8.60 0.17 4.08
N PRO A 162 7.94 1.07 4.87
CA PRO A 162 8.64 1.84 5.91
C PRO A 162 9.46 1.02 6.90
N GLY A 163 8.87 -0.02 7.51
CA GLY A 163 9.55 -0.84 8.52
C GLY A 163 10.82 -1.52 7.99
N ARG A 164 10.75 -2.17 6.80
CA ARG A 164 11.92 -2.85 6.20
C ARG A 164 13.01 -1.87 5.79
N LEU A 165 12.66 -0.68 5.35
CA LEU A 165 13.66 0.36 5.06
C LEU A 165 14.42 0.73 6.33
N LEU A 166 13.73 0.88 7.47
CA LEU A 166 14.38 1.15 8.75
C LEU A 166 15.29 -0.01 9.20
N ASP A 167 14.89 -1.28 8.97
CA ASP A 167 15.76 -2.44 9.22
C ASP A 167 17.07 -2.34 8.42
N HIS A 168 17.00 -1.99 7.13
CA HIS A 168 18.19 -1.80 6.29
C HIS A 168 19.06 -0.61 6.72
N VAL A 169 18.45 0.49 7.15
CA VAL A 169 19.17 1.64 7.74
C VAL A 169 19.90 1.22 9.01
N GLN A 170 19.21 0.50 9.91
CA GLN A 170 19.81 0.01 11.15
C GLN A 170 20.97 -0.94 10.91
N GLN A 171 20.87 -1.82 9.89
CA GLN A 171 21.94 -2.72 9.46
C GLN A 171 23.01 -2.04 8.61
N ARG A 172 22.88 -0.74 8.33
CA ARG A 172 23.80 0.02 7.46
C ARG A 172 23.96 -0.58 6.07
N SER A 173 22.95 -1.28 5.56
CA SER A 173 22.93 -1.85 4.21
C SER A 173 22.45 -0.85 3.16
N VAL A 174 21.89 0.29 3.58
CA VAL A 174 21.45 1.41 2.73
C VAL A 174 21.92 2.73 3.30
N ASN A 175 22.24 3.67 2.41
CA ASN A 175 22.56 5.06 2.76
C ASN A 175 21.57 5.99 2.02
N LEU A 176 20.85 6.80 2.78
CA LEU A 176 19.82 7.72 2.27
C LEU A 176 20.31 9.17 2.14
N SER A 177 21.58 9.45 2.45
CA SER A 177 22.13 10.82 2.48
C SER A 177 22.19 11.51 1.11
N GLN A 178 21.99 10.80 0.00
CA GLN A 178 21.99 11.32 -1.36
C GLN A 178 20.61 11.31 -2.01
N VAL A 179 19.56 11.09 -1.24
CA VAL A 179 18.18 11.12 -1.74
C VAL A 179 17.82 12.56 -2.13
N GLU A 180 17.47 12.74 -3.39
CA GLU A 180 17.09 14.01 -4.00
C GLU A 180 15.57 14.16 -4.13
N ILE A 181 14.88 13.02 -4.29
CA ILE A 181 13.43 12.97 -4.47
C ILE A 181 12.85 11.88 -3.55
N VAL A 182 11.81 12.22 -2.80
CA VAL A 182 11.05 11.26 -2.00
C VAL A 182 9.58 11.31 -2.37
N VAL A 183 8.98 10.13 -2.49
CA VAL A 183 7.56 9.96 -2.80
C VAL A 183 6.90 9.18 -1.67
N LEU A 184 5.78 9.67 -1.17
CA LEU A 184 4.85 8.90 -0.35
C LEU A 184 3.67 8.50 -1.23
N ASP A 185 3.57 7.22 -1.59
CA ASP A 185 2.44 6.71 -2.37
C ASP A 185 1.43 6.01 -1.47
N GLU A 186 0.14 6.30 -1.66
CA GLU A 186 -0.96 5.89 -0.79
C GLU A 186 -0.73 6.29 0.68
N ALA A 187 -0.44 7.59 0.89
CA ALA A 187 -0.09 8.12 2.21
C ALA A 187 -1.21 7.94 3.26
N ASP A 188 -2.48 8.08 2.88
CA ASP A 188 -3.64 7.80 3.72
C ASP A 188 -3.58 6.37 4.28
N ARG A 189 -3.28 5.42 3.43
CA ARG A 189 -3.15 4.02 3.82
C ARG A 189 -1.97 3.76 4.75
N MET A 190 -0.84 4.44 4.54
CA MET A 190 0.28 4.33 5.47
C MET A 190 -0.08 4.85 6.86
N LEU A 191 -0.92 5.88 6.95
CA LEU A 191 -1.43 6.38 8.24
C LEU A 191 -2.39 5.38 8.89
N ASP A 192 -3.34 4.81 8.13
CA ASP A 192 -4.28 3.79 8.61
C ASP A 192 -3.57 2.54 9.18
N MET A 193 -2.43 2.19 8.60
CA MET A 193 -1.59 1.08 9.05
C MET A 193 -0.65 1.45 10.21
N GLY A 194 -0.69 2.70 10.69
CA GLY A 194 0.11 3.15 11.83
C GLY A 194 1.57 3.46 11.51
N PHE A 195 1.94 3.61 10.24
CA PHE A 195 3.33 3.88 9.82
C PHE A 195 3.80 5.33 10.01
N LEU A 196 2.97 6.21 10.58
CA LEU A 196 3.36 7.60 10.79
C LEU A 196 4.68 7.77 11.58
N PRO A 197 4.95 7.02 12.68
CA PRO A 197 6.23 7.10 13.37
C PRO A 197 7.41 6.66 12.50
N ASP A 198 7.25 5.61 11.71
CA ASP A 198 8.32 5.09 10.83
C ASP A 198 8.61 6.06 9.68
N ILE A 199 7.57 6.61 9.06
CA ILE A 199 7.70 7.65 8.04
C ILE A 199 8.44 8.84 8.60
N SER A 200 8.06 9.33 9.79
CA SER A 200 8.72 10.47 10.43
C SER A 200 10.20 10.21 10.70
N ARG A 201 10.57 9.01 11.14
CA ARG A 201 11.98 8.59 11.32
C ARG A 201 12.74 8.56 10.01
N ILE A 202 12.14 8.00 8.95
CA ILE A 202 12.75 7.96 7.61
C ILE A 202 13.01 9.39 7.11
N LEU A 203 12.02 10.27 7.21
CA LEU A 203 12.12 11.66 6.73
C LEU A 203 13.24 12.46 7.41
N GLN A 204 13.50 12.18 8.70
CA GLN A 204 14.62 12.78 9.46
C GLN A 204 16.01 12.31 8.97
N LEU A 205 16.10 11.15 8.29
CA LEU A 205 17.33 10.61 7.73
C LEU A 205 17.64 11.17 6.35
N LEU A 206 16.68 11.82 5.70
CA LEU A 206 16.82 12.35 4.35
C LEU A 206 17.43 13.76 4.36
N PRO A 207 18.13 14.16 3.28
CA PRO A 207 18.60 15.54 3.11
C PRO A 207 17.46 16.55 3.21
N GLN A 208 17.74 17.73 3.78
CA GLN A 208 16.76 18.81 3.86
C GLN A 208 16.41 19.37 2.47
N HIS A 209 17.41 19.50 1.61
CA HIS A 209 17.24 19.94 0.23
C HIS A 209 16.86 18.76 -0.67
N ARG A 210 15.58 18.46 -0.73
CA ARG A 210 15.00 17.42 -1.57
C ARG A 210 13.70 17.89 -2.19
N GLN A 211 13.25 17.22 -3.22
CA GLN A 211 11.88 17.31 -3.71
C GLN A 211 11.03 16.27 -2.99
N SER A 212 9.84 16.65 -2.57
CA SER A 212 8.92 15.79 -1.83
C SER A 212 7.58 15.70 -2.55
N LEU A 213 7.11 14.48 -2.78
CA LEU A 213 5.87 14.20 -3.46
C LEU A 213 4.97 13.35 -2.56
N LEU A 214 3.73 13.76 -2.38
CA LEU A 214 2.73 13.06 -1.59
C LEU A 214 1.54 12.71 -2.46
N PHE A 215 1.24 11.43 -2.59
CA PHE A 215 0.06 10.93 -3.29
C PHE A 215 -0.85 10.18 -2.32
N SER A 216 -2.13 10.51 -2.35
CA SER A 216 -3.15 9.94 -1.47
C SER A 216 -4.48 9.84 -2.22
N ALA A 217 -5.37 8.94 -1.80
CA ALA A 217 -6.73 8.91 -2.32
C ALA A 217 -7.62 9.95 -1.61
N THR A 218 -7.26 10.35 -0.38
CA THR A 218 -8.02 11.29 0.44
C THR A 218 -7.12 12.38 1.01
N PHE A 219 -7.68 13.57 1.26
CA PHE A 219 -7.01 14.67 1.95
C PHE A 219 -7.62 14.91 3.33
N SER A 220 -7.54 13.88 4.19
CA SER A 220 -7.96 13.99 5.58
C SER A 220 -7.15 15.05 6.34
N PRO A 221 -7.61 15.53 7.51
CA PRO A 221 -6.85 16.45 8.37
C PRO A 221 -5.46 15.90 8.72
N GLU A 222 -5.34 14.59 8.94
CA GLU A 222 -4.09 13.90 9.27
C GLU A 222 -3.11 13.92 8.08
N ILE A 223 -3.61 13.66 6.85
CA ILE A 223 -2.81 13.78 5.62
C ILE A 223 -2.34 15.21 5.40
N LYS A 224 -3.22 16.19 5.62
CA LYS A 224 -2.84 17.62 5.53
C LYS A 224 -1.78 17.99 6.56
N LYS A 225 -1.86 17.43 7.79
CA LYS A 225 -0.85 17.63 8.84
C LYS A 225 0.48 16.99 8.44
N LEU A 226 0.47 15.75 7.93
CA LEU A 226 1.67 15.08 7.41
C LEU A 226 2.27 15.91 6.26
N ALA A 227 1.47 16.37 5.31
CA ALA A 227 1.92 17.18 4.19
C ALA A 227 2.66 18.44 4.66
N LYS A 228 2.12 19.18 5.63
CA LYS A 228 2.76 20.37 6.22
C LYS A 228 4.11 20.09 6.88
N SER A 229 4.32 18.88 7.42
CA SER A 229 5.59 18.52 8.06
C SER A 229 6.63 17.98 7.07
N PHE A 230 6.23 17.68 5.85
CA PHE A 230 7.00 16.92 4.89
C PHE A 230 7.28 17.68 3.57
N LEU A 231 6.30 18.41 3.06
CA LEU A 231 6.40 19.22 1.85
C LEU A 231 6.94 20.61 2.18
N LYS A 232 7.58 21.24 1.20
CA LYS A 232 7.97 22.66 1.28
C LYS A 232 6.73 23.55 1.34
N ASP A 233 6.93 24.81 1.70
CA ASP A 233 5.87 25.81 1.64
C ASP A 233 5.31 25.93 0.21
N ASN A 234 3.98 25.97 0.11
CA ASN A 234 3.22 26.08 -1.14
C ASN A 234 3.45 24.92 -2.13
N PRO A 235 3.22 23.66 -1.75
CA PRO A 235 3.23 22.56 -2.71
C PRO A 235 2.12 22.73 -3.74
N THR A 236 2.35 22.26 -4.95
CA THR A 236 1.29 22.22 -5.96
C THR A 236 0.26 21.16 -5.57
N VAL A 237 -0.95 21.59 -5.27
CA VAL A 237 -2.06 20.68 -4.97
C VAL A 237 -2.73 20.28 -6.29
N ILE A 238 -2.72 18.99 -6.57
CA ILE A 238 -3.33 18.41 -7.75
C ILE A 238 -4.51 17.54 -7.32
N GLU A 239 -5.69 18.04 -7.49
CA GLU A 239 -6.90 17.25 -7.33
C GLU A 239 -7.38 16.84 -8.72
N VAL A 240 -7.34 15.54 -8.99
CA VAL A 240 -8.09 14.98 -10.09
C VAL A 240 -9.48 14.70 -9.54
N ALA A 241 -10.47 15.41 -10.08
CA ALA A 241 -11.85 15.21 -9.71
C ALA A 241 -12.10 13.69 -9.61
N ARG A 242 -12.68 13.26 -8.52
CA ARG A 242 -13.22 11.89 -8.45
C ARG A 242 -14.08 11.80 -9.69
N GLU A 243 -13.66 11.03 -10.68
CA GLU A 243 -14.61 10.61 -11.66
C GLU A 243 -15.74 10.01 -10.83
N ASN A 244 -16.89 10.70 -10.81
CA ASN A 244 -18.11 10.16 -10.22
C ASN A 244 -18.51 8.84 -10.91
N SER A 245 -17.75 8.47 -11.91
CA SER A 245 -17.88 7.30 -12.75
C SER A 245 -17.86 5.97 -12.00
N THR A 246 -17.16 5.84 -10.86
CA THR A 246 -17.21 4.57 -10.11
C THR A 246 -18.60 4.34 -9.49
N ALA A 247 -19.27 5.40 -9.04
CA ALA A 247 -20.64 5.29 -8.54
C ALA A 247 -21.67 5.13 -9.68
N GLU A 248 -21.37 5.66 -10.86
CA GLU A 248 -22.27 5.59 -12.03
C GLU A 248 -22.10 4.30 -12.84
N THR A 249 -20.90 3.72 -12.86
CA THR A 249 -20.58 2.49 -13.61
C THR A 249 -20.77 1.22 -12.78
N VAL A 250 -20.82 1.32 -11.43
CA VAL A 250 -20.99 0.20 -10.53
C VAL A 250 -22.43 0.11 -10.06
N THR A 251 -23.11 -0.98 -10.41
CA THR A 251 -24.40 -1.31 -9.80
C THR A 251 -24.17 -1.75 -8.36
N GLN A 252 -24.71 -1.00 -7.40
CA GLN A 252 -24.54 -1.28 -5.98
C GLN A 252 -25.82 -1.86 -5.40
N GLU A 253 -25.69 -3.00 -4.75
CA GLU A 253 -26.82 -3.77 -4.20
C GLU A 253 -26.60 -4.05 -2.72
N LEU A 254 -27.64 -3.88 -1.92
CA LEU A 254 -27.68 -4.24 -0.49
C LEU A 254 -28.64 -5.39 -0.26
N PHE A 255 -28.14 -6.50 0.28
CA PHE A 255 -28.95 -7.62 0.69
C PHE A 255 -29.06 -7.66 2.21
N ALA A 256 -30.30 -7.59 2.71
CA ALA A 256 -30.58 -7.81 4.11
C ALA A 256 -30.62 -9.31 4.40
N VAL A 257 -29.70 -9.79 5.21
CA VAL A 257 -29.50 -11.21 5.50
C VAL A 257 -29.42 -11.46 7.00
N ASN A 258 -29.78 -12.68 7.43
CA ASN A 258 -29.50 -13.12 8.79
C ASN A 258 -28.07 -13.67 8.88
N ASP A 259 -27.38 -13.46 9.98
CA ASP A 259 -25.99 -13.92 10.17
C ASP A 259 -25.83 -15.43 9.93
N ARG A 260 -26.81 -16.25 10.33
CA ARG A 260 -26.80 -17.70 10.12
C ARG A 260 -26.92 -18.13 8.66
N GLU A 261 -27.58 -17.34 7.83
CA GLU A 261 -27.88 -17.63 6.42
C GLU A 261 -26.88 -16.96 5.47
N LYS A 262 -26.08 -16.02 5.97
CA LYS A 262 -25.16 -15.18 5.20
C LYS A 262 -24.23 -15.99 4.27
N THR A 263 -23.69 -17.11 4.76
CA THR A 263 -22.84 -18.01 3.96
C THR A 263 -23.64 -18.75 2.89
N ASP A 264 -24.84 -19.22 3.20
CA ASP A 264 -25.70 -19.92 2.25
C ASP A 264 -26.18 -18.98 1.13
N VAL A 265 -26.52 -17.74 1.49
CA VAL A 265 -26.86 -16.68 0.52
C VAL A 265 -25.68 -16.40 -0.40
N LEU A 266 -24.45 -16.27 0.14
CA LEU A 266 -23.26 -16.08 -0.69
C LEU A 266 -23.05 -17.25 -1.65
N ILE A 267 -23.15 -18.51 -1.19
CA ILE A 267 -22.99 -19.69 -2.03
C ILE A 267 -24.03 -19.71 -3.15
N ASP A 268 -25.27 -19.38 -2.86
CA ASP A 268 -26.34 -19.31 -3.85
C ASP A 268 -26.04 -18.22 -4.88
N MET A 269 -25.66 -17.01 -4.45
CA MET A 269 -25.24 -15.94 -5.34
C MET A 269 -24.09 -16.34 -6.26
N LEU A 270 -23.04 -16.98 -5.71
CA LEU A 270 -21.88 -17.41 -6.49
C LEU A 270 -22.24 -18.48 -7.55
N LYS A 271 -23.28 -19.28 -7.31
CA LYS A 271 -23.71 -20.34 -8.23
C LYS A 271 -24.71 -19.90 -9.28
N THR A 272 -25.49 -18.83 -9.02
CA THR A 272 -26.70 -18.54 -9.82
C THR A 272 -26.71 -17.15 -10.44
N ARG A 273 -25.87 -16.22 -10.01
CA ARG A 273 -25.94 -14.81 -10.45
C ARG A 273 -25.04 -14.45 -11.64
N GLY A 274 -24.38 -15.40 -12.25
CA GLY A 274 -23.69 -15.19 -13.52
C GLY A 274 -24.67 -15.00 -14.67
N PRO A 275 -24.17 -14.61 -15.85
CA PRO A 275 -25.00 -14.47 -17.05
C PRO A 275 -25.83 -15.75 -17.29
N GLU A 276 -27.11 -15.60 -17.60
CA GLU A 276 -28.04 -16.72 -17.83
C GLU A 276 -28.14 -17.72 -16.67
N GLY A 277 -27.89 -17.29 -15.43
CA GLY A 277 -27.95 -18.16 -14.25
C GLY A 277 -26.72 -19.06 -14.05
N THR A 278 -25.64 -18.78 -14.74
CA THR A 278 -24.36 -19.50 -14.57
C THR A 278 -23.63 -19.11 -13.29
N PRO A 279 -22.64 -19.91 -12.82
CA PRO A 279 -21.78 -19.50 -11.71
C PRO A 279 -21.01 -18.22 -12.01
N LEU A 280 -20.82 -17.39 -10.98
CA LEU A 280 -19.95 -16.23 -11.06
C LEU A 280 -18.47 -16.65 -11.11
N THR A 281 -17.70 -15.98 -11.95
CA THR A 281 -16.25 -16.13 -12.03
C THR A 281 -15.56 -14.80 -11.79
N GLN A 282 -14.30 -14.82 -11.31
CA GLN A 282 -13.52 -13.63 -10.98
C GLN A 282 -14.22 -12.71 -9.96
N VAL A 283 -14.63 -13.29 -8.84
CA VAL A 283 -15.29 -12.58 -7.74
C VAL A 283 -14.31 -12.33 -6.61
N LEU A 284 -14.22 -11.09 -6.16
CA LEU A 284 -13.49 -10.71 -4.95
C LEU A 284 -14.49 -10.56 -3.80
N VAL A 285 -14.31 -11.37 -2.75
CA VAL A 285 -15.16 -11.37 -1.55
C VAL A 285 -14.40 -10.77 -0.39
N PHE A 286 -14.91 -9.67 0.17
CA PHE A 286 -14.32 -8.99 1.30
C PHE A 286 -14.91 -9.44 2.63
N VAL A 287 -14.00 -9.70 3.59
CA VAL A 287 -14.32 -10.02 4.98
C VAL A 287 -13.47 -9.18 5.93
N ASN A 288 -13.99 -8.90 7.13
CA ASN A 288 -13.30 -8.06 8.11
C ASN A 288 -12.21 -8.80 8.90
N ALA A 289 -12.36 -10.12 9.10
CA ALA A 289 -11.44 -10.90 9.93
C ALA A 289 -10.71 -12.00 9.14
N LYS A 290 -9.41 -12.19 9.44
CA LYS A 290 -8.58 -13.24 8.81
C LYS A 290 -9.09 -14.66 9.09
N ILE A 291 -9.69 -14.90 10.26
CA ILE A 291 -10.30 -16.18 10.63
C ILE A 291 -11.50 -16.46 9.74
N THR A 292 -12.38 -15.45 9.54
CA THR A 292 -13.52 -15.52 8.63
C THR A 292 -13.05 -15.78 7.20
N CYS A 293 -12.00 -15.09 6.75
CA CYS A 293 -11.40 -15.26 5.43
C CYS A 293 -11.04 -16.74 5.15
N ARG A 294 -10.26 -17.34 6.05
CA ARG A 294 -9.83 -18.74 5.94
C ARG A 294 -11.00 -19.72 5.99
N ARG A 295 -11.93 -19.51 6.91
CA ARG A 295 -13.10 -20.39 7.09
C ARG A 295 -14.02 -20.33 5.88
N LEU A 296 -14.26 -19.13 5.35
CA LEU A 296 -15.14 -18.92 4.22
C LEU A 296 -14.59 -19.57 2.95
N ALA A 297 -13.31 -19.34 2.63
CA ALA A 297 -12.66 -19.98 1.48
C ALA A 297 -12.78 -21.51 1.52
N ARG A 298 -12.44 -22.12 2.66
CA ARG A 298 -12.60 -23.59 2.86
C ARG A 298 -14.03 -24.06 2.72
N THR A 299 -15.01 -23.25 3.14
CA THR A 299 -16.42 -23.60 3.02
C THR A 299 -16.86 -23.56 1.56
N LEU A 300 -16.39 -22.58 0.79
CA LEU A 300 -16.65 -22.47 -0.63
C LEU A 300 -16.04 -23.65 -1.41
N GLU A 301 -14.79 -24.01 -1.12
CA GLU A 301 -14.13 -25.20 -1.72
C GLU A 301 -14.90 -26.50 -1.46
N ARG A 302 -15.39 -26.73 -0.23
CA ARG A 302 -16.19 -27.92 0.13
C ARG A 302 -17.50 -28.06 -0.65
N VAL A 303 -18.06 -26.95 -1.13
CA VAL A 303 -19.29 -26.94 -1.93
C VAL A 303 -19.00 -26.88 -3.44
N GLY A 304 -17.73 -27.08 -3.83
CA GLY A 304 -17.28 -27.19 -5.22
C GLY A 304 -17.06 -25.85 -5.92
N ILE A 305 -16.83 -24.77 -5.17
CA ILE A 305 -16.47 -23.47 -5.73
C ILE A 305 -14.94 -23.31 -5.62
N ASN A 306 -14.27 -23.05 -6.76
CA ASN A 306 -12.83 -22.79 -6.77
C ASN A 306 -12.53 -21.46 -6.07
N ALA A 307 -12.16 -21.53 -4.80
CA ALA A 307 -11.91 -20.37 -3.95
C ALA A 307 -10.55 -20.47 -3.26
N ASP A 308 -9.90 -19.35 -3.05
CA ASP A 308 -8.75 -19.25 -2.14
C ASP A 308 -8.85 -17.98 -1.29
N ALA A 309 -8.02 -17.90 -0.26
CA ALA A 309 -8.00 -16.80 0.69
C ALA A 309 -6.71 -15.98 0.58
N ILE A 310 -6.81 -14.66 0.76
CA ILE A 310 -5.65 -13.78 0.99
C ILE A 310 -5.83 -13.04 2.32
N HIS A 311 -4.93 -13.32 3.28
CA HIS A 311 -4.92 -12.67 4.60
C HIS A 311 -3.49 -12.57 5.16
N GLY A 312 -3.32 -11.80 6.23
CA GLY A 312 -2.00 -11.48 6.78
C GLY A 312 -1.19 -12.66 7.32
N ASP A 313 -1.81 -13.81 7.60
CA ASP A 313 -1.11 -15.00 8.10
C ASP A 313 -0.56 -15.90 6.97
N LYS A 314 -0.92 -15.65 5.70
CA LYS A 314 -0.31 -16.34 4.56
C LYS A 314 1.08 -15.79 4.28
N THR A 315 2.00 -16.68 3.89
CA THR A 315 3.32 -16.28 3.40
C THR A 315 3.21 -15.47 2.11
N GLN A 316 4.26 -14.76 1.75
CA GLN A 316 4.25 -13.96 0.51
C GLN A 316 4.09 -14.85 -0.74
N GLU A 317 4.74 -16.01 -0.73
CA GLU A 317 4.64 -17.00 -1.81
C GLU A 317 3.20 -17.52 -1.97
N GLU A 318 2.56 -17.92 -0.85
CA GLU A 318 1.16 -18.37 -0.88
C GLU A 318 0.20 -17.28 -1.37
N ARG A 319 0.47 -16.01 -1.02
CA ARG A 319 -0.33 -14.87 -1.48
C ARG A 319 -0.17 -14.64 -2.98
N GLN A 320 1.06 -14.75 -3.48
CA GLN A 320 1.36 -14.60 -4.89
C GLN A 320 0.71 -15.71 -5.71
N VAL A 321 0.82 -16.96 -5.27
CA VAL A 321 0.16 -18.11 -5.92
C VAL A 321 -1.35 -17.91 -5.99
N ALA A 322 -1.99 -17.50 -4.89
CA ALA A 322 -3.43 -17.24 -4.86
C ALA A 322 -3.83 -16.09 -5.81
N LEU A 323 -3.03 -15.03 -5.86
CA LEU A 323 -3.26 -13.90 -6.74
C LEU A 323 -3.10 -14.25 -8.22
N GLU A 324 -2.05 -14.97 -8.57
CA GLU A 324 -1.81 -15.45 -9.95
C GLU A 324 -2.89 -16.43 -10.39
N GLY A 325 -3.26 -17.39 -9.51
CA GLY A 325 -4.38 -18.30 -9.75
C GLY A 325 -5.71 -17.59 -10.00
N PHE A 326 -5.95 -16.49 -9.29
CA PHE A 326 -7.12 -15.66 -9.49
C PHE A 326 -7.06 -14.85 -10.81
N LYS A 327 -5.90 -14.27 -11.13
CA LYS A 327 -5.69 -13.50 -12.37
C LYS A 327 -5.81 -14.36 -13.63
N ASN A 328 -5.32 -15.58 -13.59
CA ASN A 328 -5.38 -16.53 -14.73
C ASN A 328 -6.69 -17.32 -14.80
N GLY A 329 -7.63 -17.12 -13.86
CA GLY A 329 -8.93 -17.77 -13.84
C GLY A 329 -8.95 -19.21 -13.28
N ALA A 330 -7.84 -19.72 -12.74
CA ALA A 330 -7.81 -21.01 -12.04
C ALA A 330 -8.58 -20.94 -10.71
N ILE A 331 -8.55 -19.79 -10.04
CA ILE A 331 -9.36 -19.47 -8.86
C ILE A 331 -10.47 -18.53 -9.30
N HIS A 332 -11.72 -18.91 -9.06
CA HIS A 332 -12.89 -18.11 -9.43
C HIS A 332 -13.27 -17.09 -8.35
N VAL A 333 -13.06 -17.43 -7.08
CA VAL A 333 -13.44 -16.61 -5.94
C VAL A 333 -12.23 -16.38 -5.04
N LEU A 334 -11.84 -15.13 -4.89
CA LEU A 334 -10.78 -14.74 -3.97
C LEU A 334 -11.39 -14.11 -2.72
N VAL A 335 -11.24 -14.76 -1.56
CA VAL A 335 -11.69 -14.20 -0.29
C VAL A 335 -10.54 -13.42 0.33
N ALA A 336 -10.76 -12.15 0.67
CA ALA A 336 -9.69 -11.28 1.13
C ALA A 336 -10.12 -10.40 2.31
N THR A 337 -9.16 -10.08 3.19
CA THR A 337 -9.32 -8.98 4.15
C THR A 337 -8.86 -7.67 3.51
N ASP A 338 -9.36 -6.52 3.99
CA ASP A 338 -8.98 -5.20 3.47
C ASP A 338 -7.46 -5.02 3.39
N VAL A 339 -6.77 -5.30 4.49
CA VAL A 339 -5.31 -5.17 4.57
C VAL A 339 -4.61 -6.02 3.51
N ALA A 340 -5.10 -7.22 3.25
CA ALA A 340 -4.48 -8.14 2.31
C ALA A 340 -4.88 -7.88 0.85
N ALA A 341 -6.09 -7.39 0.60
CA ALA A 341 -6.57 -7.00 -0.73
C ALA A 341 -6.02 -5.65 -1.20
N ARG A 342 -5.56 -4.86 -0.25
CA ARG A 342 -4.94 -3.56 -0.52
C ARG A 342 -3.60 -3.77 -1.23
N GLY A 343 -3.34 -2.92 -2.24
CA GLY A 343 -2.13 -3.02 -3.07
C GLY A 343 -2.14 -4.15 -4.10
N LEU A 344 -3.15 -5.05 -4.09
CA LEU A 344 -3.28 -6.04 -5.15
C LEU A 344 -3.66 -5.35 -6.47
N ASP A 345 -2.91 -5.64 -7.52
CA ASP A 345 -3.27 -5.24 -8.89
C ASP A 345 -4.37 -6.17 -9.42
N ILE A 346 -5.56 -5.97 -8.88
CA ILE A 346 -6.81 -6.60 -9.34
C ILE A 346 -7.73 -5.48 -9.75
N LYS A 347 -7.99 -5.37 -11.04
CA LYS A 347 -8.82 -4.33 -11.65
C LYS A 347 -9.86 -4.96 -12.56
N GLU A 348 -10.90 -4.21 -12.83
CA GLU A 348 -11.93 -4.57 -13.83
C GLU A 348 -12.68 -5.87 -13.49
N LEU A 349 -12.81 -6.17 -12.20
CA LEU A 349 -13.59 -7.32 -11.80
C LEU A 349 -15.06 -7.13 -12.17
N PRO A 350 -15.74 -8.16 -12.67
CA PRO A 350 -17.17 -8.10 -12.93
C PRO A 350 -17.98 -7.99 -11.62
N PHE A 351 -17.50 -8.63 -10.53
CA PHE A 351 -18.21 -8.71 -9.26
C PHE A 351 -17.31 -8.47 -8.06
N VAL A 352 -17.80 -7.66 -7.12
CA VAL A 352 -17.22 -7.48 -5.78
C VAL A 352 -18.31 -7.74 -4.76
N ILE A 353 -18.04 -8.60 -3.78
CA ILE A 353 -19.01 -8.92 -2.72
C ILE A 353 -18.40 -8.52 -1.38
N ASN A 354 -19.06 -7.61 -0.69
CA ASN A 354 -18.82 -7.31 0.72
C ASN A 354 -19.57 -8.32 1.58
N TYR A 355 -18.94 -9.45 1.89
CA TYR A 355 -19.52 -10.43 2.81
C TYR A 355 -19.72 -9.82 4.19
N ASP A 356 -18.71 -9.10 4.70
CA ASP A 356 -18.83 -8.25 5.89
C ASP A 356 -18.89 -6.79 5.48
N VAL A 357 -19.82 -6.04 6.09
CA VAL A 357 -19.86 -4.58 5.94
C VAL A 357 -18.54 -4.00 6.48
N PRO A 358 -17.84 -3.12 5.74
CA PRO A 358 -16.60 -2.55 6.21
C PRO A 358 -16.81 -1.64 7.42
N TYR A 359 -15.81 -1.53 8.28
CA TYR A 359 -15.86 -0.67 9.46
C TYR A 359 -15.84 0.82 9.14
N SER A 360 -15.29 1.22 7.99
CA SER A 360 -15.30 2.60 7.52
C SER A 360 -15.98 2.72 6.15
N ALA A 361 -16.62 3.84 5.91
CA ALA A 361 -17.26 4.13 4.62
C ALA A 361 -16.23 4.31 3.49
N GLU A 362 -15.02 4.78 3.83
CA GLU A 362 -13.90 4.90 2.91
C GLU A 362 -13.43 3.54 2.41
N ASP A 363 -13.36 2.52 3.30
CA ASP A 363 -13.02 1.16 2.91
C ASP A 363 -14.05 0.59 1.92
N TYR A 364 -15.33 0.92 2.09
CA TYR A 364 -16.36 0.52 1.11
C TYR A 364 -16.03 1.04 -0.29
N VAL A 365 -15.70 2.32 -0.41
CA VAL A 365 -15.32 2.93 -1.70
C VAL A 365 -14.07 2.27 -2.29
N HIS A 366 -13.08 1.93 -1.45
CA HIS A 366 -11.88 1.22 -1.87
C HIS A 366 -12.16 -0.21 -2.33
N ARG A 367 -13.11 -0.91 -1.68
CA ARG A 367 -13.52 -2.28 -2.06
C ARG A 367 -14.23 -2.27 -3.41
N ILE A 368 -15.26 -1.44 -3.57
CA ILE A 368 -16.02 -1.37 -4.83
C ILE A 368 -15.19 -0.81 -5.98
N GLY A 369 -14.17 0.01 -5.69
CA GLY A 369 -13.23 0.49 -6.68
C GLY A 369 -12.35 -0.61 -7.32
N ARG A 370 -12.60 -1.90 -7.08
CA ARG A 370 -12.01 -3.03 -7.80
C ARG A 370 -12.84 -3.43 -9.02
N THR A 371 -14.03 -2.88 -9.15
CA THR A 371 -14.94 -3.08 -10.28
C THR A 371 -15.32 -1.74 -10.92
N GLY A 372 -15.97 -1.75 -12.09
CA GLY A 372 -16.51 -0.56 -12.75
C GLY A 372 -15.49 0.46 -13.24
N ARG A 373 -14.27 0.04 -13.61
CA ARG A 373 -13.20 0.91 -14.11
C ARG A 373 -13.11 0.89 -15.64
N ALA A 374 -12.47 1.92 -16.21
CA ALA A 374 -12.21 2.06 -17.65
C ALA A 374 -13.47 1.94 -18.54
N GLY A 375 -14.65 2.32 -18.02
CA GLY A 375 -15.92 2.23 -18.75
C GLY A 375 -16.61 0.86 -18.70
N ALA A 376 -16.00 -0.14 -18.05
CA ALA A 376 -16.64 -1.44 -17.83
C ALA A 376 -17.70 -1.34 -16.73
N LYS A 377 -18.84 -2.01 -16.95
CA LYS A 377 -19.90 -2.13 -15.93
C LYS A 377 -19.51 -3.17 -14.89
N GLY A 378 -19.73 -2.88 -13.62
CA GLY A 378 -19.47 -3.80 -12.52
C GLY A 378 -20.59 -3.86 -11.52
N VAL A 379 -20.62 -4.93 -10.72
CA VAL A 379 -21.59 -5.12 -9.66
C VAL A 379 -20.89 -5.22 -8.31
N ALA A 380 -21.31 -4.40 -7.37
CA ALA A 380 -20.88 -4.44 -5.98
C ALA A 380 -22.05 -4.82 -5.08
N THR A 381 -21.95 -5.97 -4.44
CA THR A 381 -22.99 -6.49 -3.56
C THR A 381 -22.53 -6.40 -2.10
N MET A 382 -23.40 -6.00 -1.19
CA MET A 382 -23.15 -5.94 0.23
C MET A 382 -24.16 -6.81 0.98
N LEU A 383 -23.68 -7.71 1.86
CA LEU A 383 -24.51 -8.54 2.72
C LEU A 383 -24.53 -7.93 4.12
N ALA A 384 -25.62 -7.27 4.47
CA ALA A 384 -25.76 -6.59 5.76
C ALA A 384 -26.77 -7.30 6.67
N THR A 385 -26.42 -7.36 7.94
CA THR A 385 -27.31 -7.81 9.02
C THR A 385 -28.00 -6.61 9.69
N SER A 386 -28.93 -6.87 10.58
CA SER A 386 -29.57 -5.80 11.36
C SER A 386 -28.59 -5.02 12.25
N GLU A 387 -27.45 -5.62 12.62
CA GLU A 387 -26.42 -4.99 13.44
C GLU A 387 -25.59 -3.99 12.65
N ASP A 388 -25.50 -4.16 11.33
CA ASP A 388 -24.68 -3.33 10.43
C ASP A 388 -25.31 -1.98 10.05
N LYS A 389 -26.52 -1.69 10.53
CA LYS A 389 -27.32 -0.51 10.12
C LYS A 389 -26.53 0.80 10.17
N ARG A 390 -25.80 1.05 11.26
CA ARG A 390 -25.00 2.28 11.42
C ARG A 390 -23.88 2.40 10.39
N LEU A 391 -23.24 1.28 10.04
CA LEU A 391 -22.17 1.24 9.05
C LEU A 391 -22.75 1.52 7.65
N VAL A 392 -23.92 0.94 7.34
CA VAL A 392 -24.62 1.19 6.08
C VAL A 392 -25.03 2.65 5.96
N GLU A 393 -25.59 3.26 6.99
CA GLU A 393 -25.94 4.70 7.02
C GLU A 393 -24.72 5.60 6.78
N ALA A 394 -23.57 5.25 7.34
CA ALA A 394 -22.31 5.99 7.09
C ALA A 394 -21.84 5.87 5.63
N ILE A 395 -22.00 4.68 5.03
CA ILE A 395 -21.67 4.45 3.61
C ILE A 395 -22.62 5.24 2.71
N GLU A 396 -23.92 5.25 2.99
CA GLU A 396 -24.92 6.03 2.26
C GLU A 396 -24.60 7.54 2.29
N ALA A 397 -24.24 8.05 3.47
CA ALA A 397 -23.86 9.45 3.65
C ALA A 397 -22.62 9.82 2.83
N LEU A 398 -21.59 8.95 2.78
CA LEU A 398 -20.36 9.19 2.01
C LEU A 398 -20.59 9.07 0.49
N THR A 399 -21.32 8.04 0.07
CA THR A 399 -21.56 7.75 -1.37
C THR A 399 -22.69 8.59 -1.95
N LYS A 400 -23.47 9.26 -1.10
CA LYS A 400 -24.70 10.01 -1.46
C LYS A 400 -25.72 9.13 -2.21
N GLN A 401 -25.74 7.84 -1.88
CA GLN A 401 -26.67 6.87 -2.43
C GLN A 401 -27.48 6.25 -1.30
N THR A 402 -28.76 6.00 -1.55
CA THR A 402 -29.62 5.28 -0.59
C THR A 402 -29.83 3.87 -1.10
N PHE A 403 -29.47 2.89 -0.29
CA PHE A 403 -29.68 1.49 -0.63
C PHE A 403 -31.09 1.04 -0.30
N LYS A 404 -31.74 0.38 -1.26
CA LYS A 404 -32.99 -0.33 -1.00
C LYS A 404 -32.65 -1.78 -0.65
N PRO A 405 -32.85 -2.20 0.62
CA PRO A 405 -32.52 -3.56 1.01
C PRO A 405 -33.34 -4.59 0.22
N ILE A 406 -32.65 -5.54 -0.37
CA ILE A 406 -33.22 -6.68 -1.07
C ILE A 406 -33.26 -7.84 -0.07
N SER A 407 -34.44 -8.36 0.22
CA SER A 407 -34.58 -9.55 1.07
C SER A 407 -34.42 -10.80 0.21
N ILE A 408 -33.44 -11.63 0.55
CA ILE A 408 -33.26 -12.96 -0.05
C ILE A 408 -33.38 -14.00 1.06
N SER A 409 -34.22 -14.99 0.83
CA SER A 409 -34.18 -16.24 1.57
C SER A 409 -33.37 -17.24 0.74
N PRO A 410 -32.34 -17.89 1.29
CA PRO A 410 -31.60 -18.91 0.54
C PRO A 410 -32.58 -20.02 0.12
N MET A 411 -32.35 -20.57 -1.10
CA MET A 411 -33.14 -21.71 -1.54
C MET A 411 -33.01 -22.85 -0.53
N PRO A 412 -34.16 -23.46 -0.10
CA PRO A 412 -34.09 -24.58 0.82
C PRO A 412 -33.23 -25.67 0.18
N ARG A 413 -32.10 -25.98 0.80
CA ARG A 413 -31.28 -27.12 0.39
C ARG A 413 -32.16 -28.37 0.46
N THR A 414 -32.53 -28.90 -0.72
CA THR A 414 -33.10 -30.26 -0.77
C THR A 414 -32.03 -31.18 -0.18
N ARG A 415 -32.31 -31.65 1.05
CA ARG A 415 -31.54 -32.71 1.68
C ARG A 415 -31.55 -33.88 0.71
N ARG A 416 -30.51 -34.05 -0.13
CA ARG A 416 -30.29 -35.31 -0.81
C ARG A 416 -30.13 -36.35 0.28
N GLY A 417 -31.11 -37.22 0.34
CA GLY A 417 -31.24 -38.25 1.37
C GLY A 417 -30.01 -39.16 1.38
N SER A 418 -29.25 -39.05 2.41
CA SER A 418 -28.54 -40.16 3.03
C SER A 418 -29.22 -40.34 4.39
N GLY A 419 -30.09 -41.34 4.47
CA GLY A 419 -30.82 -41.69 5.67
C GLY A 419 -29.88 -42.18 6.76
N VAL A 420 -29.35 -41.27 7.52
CA VAL A 420 -28.83 -41.50 8.86
C VAL A 420 -29.50 -40.44 9.75
N PRO A 421 -30.33 -40.82 10.70
CA PRO A 421 -30.96 -39.88 11.62
C PRO A 421 -29.86 -39.26 12.46
N TYR A 422 -29.60 -37.96 12.25
CA TYR A 422 -28.73 -37.18 13.08
C TYR A 422 -29.38 -37.01 14.46
N ARG A 423 -28.92 -37.80 15.44
CA ARG A 423 -29.31 -37.66 16.84
C ARG A 423 -28.92 -36.24 17.30
N ARG A 424 -29.89 -35.62 17.93
CA ARG A 424 -29.88 -34.21 18.41
C ARG A 424 -29.14 -34.04 19.73
N ASP A 425 -28.08 -34.80 19.97
CA ASP A 425 -27.32 -34.79 21.21
C ASP A 425 -25.83 -34.68 20.94
N ASP A 426 -25.34 -33.60 20.30
CA ASP A 426 -23.92 -33.31 20.27
C ASP A 426 -23.67 -31.80 20.25
N ARG A 427 -24.01 -31.13 21.35
CA ARG A 427 -23.53 -29.77 21.65
C ARG A 427 -22.16 -29.77 22.34
N SER A 428 -21.46 -30.90 22.41
CA SER A 428 -20.19 -30.99 23.14
C SER A 428 -18.98 -31.53 22.37
N SER A 429 -19.05 -31.78 21.04
CA SER A 429 -17.96 -32.47 20.33
C SER A 429 -17.12 -31.63 19.36
N TYR A 430 -17.04 -30.31 19.54
CA TYR A 430 -16.08 -29.49 18.78
C TYR A 430 -14.88 -29.02 19.64
N ALA A 431 -14.75 -29.52 20.86
CA ALA A 431 -13.63 -29.21 21.74
C ALA A 431 -12.68 -30.39 21.99
N GLU A 432 -12.84 -31.57 21.38
CA GLU A 432 -11.96 -32.71 21.65
C GLU A 432 -11.80 -33.62 20.44
N ARG A 433 -10.69 -33.46 19.73
CA ARG A 433 -9.91 -34.55 19.14
C ARG A 433 -8.46 -34.33 19.52
N VAL A 434 -8.18 -34.53 20.78
CA VAL A 434 -6.89 -34.99 21.29
C VAL A 434 -7.18 -36.39 21.81
N ASP A 435 -7.11 -37.41 20.95
CA ASP A 435 -7.67 -38.73 21.23
C ASP A 435 -6.63 -39.82 21.47
N THR A 436 -5.40 -39.43 21.85
CA THR A 436 -4.49 -40.43 22.43
C THR A 436 -3.77 -39.83 23.63
N PRO A 437 -3.46 -40.66 24.67
CA PRO A 437 -2.61 -40.24 25.77
C PRO A 437 -1.24 -39.72 25.34
N GLU A 438 -0.76 -40.10 24.17
CA GLU A 438 0.47 -39.59 23.56
C GLU A 438 0.33 -38.17 23.02
N ASP A 439 -0.79 -37.82 22.45
CA ASP A 439 -1.06 -36.45 21.91
C ASP A 439 -1.21 -35.46 23.06
N GLU A 440 -1.86 -35.86 24.17
CA GLU A 440 -1.90 -35.05 25.39
C GLU A 440 -0.52 -34.84 26.02
N ARG A 441 0.34 -35.87 25.98
CA ARG A 441 1.70 -35.77 26.46
C ARG A 441 2.53 -34.84 25.60
N LEU A 442 2.45 -34.97 24.30
CA LEU A 442 3.09 -34.08 23.31
C LEU A 442 2.57 -32.64 23.38
N ALA A 443 1.26 -32.43 23.57
CA ALA A 443 0.67 -31.11 23.78
C ALA A 443 1.16 -30.47 25.10
N ARG A 444 1.29 -31.26 26.19
CA ARG A 444 1.84 -30.81 27.47
C ARG A 444 3.36 -30.55 27.40
N GLU A 445 4.12 -31.33 26.63
CA GLU A 445 5.54 -31.07 26.37
C GLU A 445 5.73 -29.81 25.50
N ARG A 446 4.93 -29.62 24.46
CA ARG A 446 4.93 -28.37 23.64
C ARG A 446 4.50 -27.15 24.44
N ALA A 447 3.50 -27.29 25.34
CA ALA A 447 3.08 -26.20 26.21
C ALA A 447 4.15 -25.90 27.31
N ARG A 448 4.93 -26.89 27.76
CA ARG A 448 6.08 -26.69 28.66
C ARG A 448 7.31 -26.13 27.93
N ALA A 449 7.51 -26.46 26.65
CA ALA A 449 8.56 -25.89 25.81
C ALA A 449 8.24 -24.46 25.37
N TYR A 450 6.96 -24.08 25.32
CA TYR A 450 6.50 -22.70 25.09
C TYR A 450 6.25 -22.02 26.45
N MET A 451 7.29 -21.89 27.26
CA MET A 451 7.33 -20.86 28.29
C MET A 451 7.54 -19.53 27.53
N PRO A 452 6.60 -18.56 27.58
CA PRO A 452 6.91 -17.21 27.16
C PRO A 452 8.15 -16.78 27.97
N PRO A 453 9.11 -16.09 27.35
CA PRO A 453 10.30 -15.63 28.08
C PRO A 453 9.80 -14.90 29.31
N ALA A 454 10.28 -15.34 30.50
CA ALA A 454 9.92 -14.78 31.77
C ALA A 454 9.87 -13.25 31.61
N GLN A 455 8.80 -12.64 32.09
CA GLN A 455 8.59 -11.18 32.03
C GLN A 455 9.92 -10.55 32.43
N ARG A 456 10.65 -10.04 31.43
CA ARG A 456 11.79 -9.17 31.68
C ARG A 456 11.24 -8.05 32.52
N HIS A 457 11.82 -7.81 33.67
CA HIS A 457 11.45 -6.75 34.58
C HIS A 457 10.96 -5.54 33.80
N ARG A 458 9.68 -5.22 33.94
CA ARG A 458 9.15 -3.93 33.50
C ARG A 458 9.95 -2.90 34.28
N ASP A 459 10.60 -2.03 33.56
CA ASP A 459 11.29 -0.90 34.15
C ASP A 459 10.23 -0.09 34.90
N PRO A 460 10.36 0.17 36.21
CA PRO A 460 9.37 0.87 37.01
C PRO A 460 9.00 2.27 36.47
N ILE A 461 9.80 2.80 35.55
CA ILE A 461 9.55 4.08 34.87
C ILE A 461 8.26 4.10 34.04
N PHE A 462 7.76 2.93 33.59
CA PHE A 462 6.52 2.86 32.79
C PHE A 462 5.23 2.80 33.62
N ASP A 463 5.33 2.62 34.92
CA ASP A 463 4.17 2.56 35.82
C ASP A 463 3.98 3.86 36.65
N MET A 464 4.81 4.90 36.42
CA MET A 464 4.66 6.19 37.09
C MET A 464 3.73 7.12 36.30
N PRO A 465 2.76 7.81 36.96
CA PRO A 465 1.95 8.80 36.30
C PRO A 465 2.83 9.98 35.85
N TYR A 466 2.59 10.44 34.61
CA TYR A 466 3.27 11.58 34.00
C TYR A 466 3.04 12.84 34.86
N LEU A 467 4.08 13.28 35.61
CA LEU A 467 4.07 14.56 36.29
C LEU A 467 4.57 15.64 35.34
N GLU A 468 3.73 16.61 35.00
CA GLU A 468 4.12 17.79 34.24
C GLU A 468 5.29 18.52 34.94
N ASN A 469 6.33 18.80 34.19
CA ASN A 469 7.54 19.47 34.66
C ASN A 469 7.21 20.95 34.98
N PRO A 470 7.30 21.44 36.24
CA PRO A 470 7.14 22.83 36.52
C PRO A 470 8.35 23.64 36.04
N ARG A 471 8.07 24.73 35.38
CA ARG A 471 8.97 25.69 34.73
C ARG A 471 10.29 25.91 35.47
N ALA A 472 11.38 25.77 34.72
CA ALA A 472 12.71 26.16 35.11
C ALA A 472 12.78 27.66 35.36
N THR A 473 12.97 28.07 36.61
CA THR A 473 13.51 29.38 36.97
C THR A 473 14.98 29.21 37.30
N SER A 474 15.77 30.05 36.66
CA SER A 474 17.22 30.18 36.82
C SER A 474 17.64 30.54 38.26
N SER A 475 18.57 29.81 38.83
CA SER A 475 19.66 30.42 39.64
C SER A 475 20.78 29.39 39.86
N ALA A 476 21.97 29.85 39.64
CA ALA A 476 23.19 29.11 39.81
C ALA A 476 23.52 28.84 41.28
N GLN A 477 23.85 27.59 41.61
CA GLN A 477 24.75 27.32 42.75
C GLN A 477 25.57 26.06 42.44
N LYS A 478 26.89 26.20 42.57
CA LYS A 478 27.91 25.17 42.50
C LYS A 478 27.71 24.19 43.67
N ALA A 479 27.72 22.91 43.37
CA ALA A 479 27.97 21.86 44.34
C ALA A 479 28.80 20.73 43.75
N ASP A 480 29.72 20.28 44.53
CA ASP A 480 30.89 19.38 44.33
C ASP A 480 30.63 18.10 43.58
N ALA A 481 31.61 17.71 42.75
CA ALA A 481 31.69 16.43 42.07
C ALA A 481 32.15 15.30 43.04
N PRO A 482 31.60 14.11 42.99
CA PRO A 482 32.16 12.93 43.68
C PRO A 482 33.31 12.34 42.87
N VAL A 483 34.39 12.05 43.62
CA VAL A 483 35.62 11.39 43.18
C VAL A 483 35.33 9.97 42.71
N PHE A 484 35.63 9.63 41.47
CA PHE A 484 35.61 8.29 40.95
C PHE A 484 36.98 7.63 41.22
N LEU A 485 36.98 6.54 41.98
CA LEU A 485 38.13 5.65 42.20
C LEU A 485 38.48 4.91 40.90
N GLU A 486 39.71 5.13 40.43
CA GLU A 486 40.33 4.39 39.33
C GLU A 486 40.48 2.91 39.66
N ARG A 487 39.86 2.04 38.88
CA ARG A 487 40.14 0.61 38.85
C ARG A 487 41.29 0.35 37.89
N GLN A 488 42.44 -0.02 38.41
CA GLN A 488 43.61 -0.47 37.66
C GLN A 488 43.29 -1.72 36.83
N GLU A 489 43.32 -1.60 35.50
CA GLU A 489 43.36 -2.75 34.60
C GLU A 489 44.77 -3.32 34.48
N LYS A 490 44.93 -4.60 34.87
CA LYS A 490 46.16 -5.39 34.66
C LYS A 490 46.38 -5.60 33.17
N ARG A 491 47.46 -4.97 32.64
CA ARG A 491 47.97 -5.21 31.29
C ARG A 491 48.53 -6.64 31.20
N ARG A 492 48.09 -7.45 30.28
CA ARG A 492 48.73 -8.69 29.85
C ARG A 492 49.89 -8.39 28.89
N PRO A 493 51.02 -9.08 28.98
CA PRO A 493 52.19 -8.82 28.11
C PRO A 493 51.94 -9.37 26.69
N VAL A 494 52.25 -8.54 25.67
CA VAL A 494 52.26 -8.91 24.26
C VAL A 494 53.63 -9.58 23.99
N ALA A 495 53.62 -10.83 23.54
CA ALA A 495 54.83 -11.52 23.08
C ALA A 495 55.30 -10.93 21.75
N ALA A 496 56.46 -10.34 21.75
CA ALA A 496 57.17 -9.95 20.56
C ALA A 496 57.83 -11.17 19.90
N LEU A 497 57.49 -11.45 18.65
CA LEU A 497 58.24 -12.38 17.79
C LEU A 497 59.16 -11.56 16.90
N LEU A 498 60.40 -11.55 17.32
CA LEU A 498 61.53 -11.07 16.53
C LEU A 498 62.11 -12.22 15.70
N GLY A 499 62.35 -11.96 14.43
CA GLY A 499 63.65 -12.36 13.83
C GLY A 499 63.64 -13.59 12.94
N GLY A 500 64.06 -13.41 11.71
CA GLY A 500 64.51 -14.43 10.80
C GLY A 500 65.08 -13.81 9.51
N ARG A 501 66.40 -13.51 9.57
CA ARG A 501 67.21 -13.12 8.41
C ARG A 501 67.41 -14.29 7.44
N GLY A 502 67.56 -13.96 6.13
CA GLY A 502 68.67 -14.45 5.34
C GLY A 502 68.36 -15.40 4.19
N ARG A 503 68.47 -15.03 3.14
CA ARG A 503 69.32 -14.99 1.92
C ARG A 503 68.50 -14.81 0.67
#